data_a2299c58b0b7e4b95ec9c441213bcc30
#
_entry.id   a2299c58b0b7e4b95ec9c441213bcc30
#
_cell.length_a   1.000
_cell.length_b   1.000
_cell.length_c   1.000
_cell.angle_alpha   90.00
_cell.angle_beta   90.00
_cell.angle_gamma   90.00
#
_symmetry.space_group_name_H-M   'P 1'
#
loop_
_entity.id
_entity.type
_entity.pdbx_description
1 polymer ?
#
loop_
_entity_poly.entity_id
_entity_poly.type
_entity_poly.pdbx_seq_one_letter_code
_entity_poly.pdbx_strand_id
1 'polypeptide(L)'
;MASPTTSASESMQQKQSTQQSNKPKQPQHKHDRLITRDMALVMLATFCFMSSNMLANPIVAGYAESLGASGMLMGVVAGSMSFISLFCRPIAGNLSDRTSKRTLVAAGTVLYFAAGLLYYFADSPIMLIMARVINGVGFACCSVCLATWMSLLLPIRHMGAGMGLYGTMNALAMAVGPAFGIRAQKYIGYRLTFLSSLVLAAIMLIATLMVKNGGQPVRKKQTSITENPSTAVDIDGSAGTTKNIVFRSVRF
;
A
#
# COMPACT_ATOMS: atom_id res chain seq x y z
N MET A 1 14.86 68.07 -39.50
CA MET A 1 14.75 66.63 -39.89
C MET A 1 14.90 65.82 -38.59
N ALA A 2 13.79 65.39 -38.00
CA ALA A 2 13.78 64.56 -36.79
C ALA A 2 13.62 63.10 -37.20
N SER A 3 14.52 62.27 -36.69
CA SER A 3 14.65 60.85 -37.05
C SER A 3 13.51 59.99 -36.48
N PRO A 4 12.86 59.12 -37.26
CA PRO A 4 11.70 58.31 -36.81
C PRO A 4 12.06 56.99 -36.06
N THR A 5 13.27 56.86 -35.57
CA THR A 5 13.74 55.59 -34.95
C THR A 5 13.47 55.44 -33.47
N THR A 6 13.05 56.48 -32.76
CA THR A 6 12.89 56.43 -31.30
C THR A 6 11.53 55.88 -30.86
N SER A 7 10.47 56.06 -31.64
CA SER A 7 9.11 55.63 -31.28
C SER A 7 8.88 54.09 -31.42
N ALA A 8 9.63 53.43 -32.31
CA ALA A 8 9.54 51.96 -32.50
C ALA A 8 10.21 51.17 -31.38
N SER A 9 11.30 51.70 -30.79
CA SER A 9 11.99 51.05 -29.68
C SER A 9 11.18 51.14 -28.37
N GLU A 10 10.53 52.27 -28.12
CA GLU A 10 9.66 52.45 -26.92
C GLU A 10 8.41 51.56 -26.99
N SER A 11 7.80 51.42 -28.19
CA SER A 11 6.64 50.55 -28.35
C SER A 11 6.96 49.06 -28.21
N MET A 12 8.18 48.61 -28.57
CA MET A 12 8.66 47.24 -28.32
C MET A 12 8.96 46.98 -26.86
N GLN A 13 9.58 47.92 -26.13
CA GLN A 13 9.83 47.79 -24.68
C GLN A 13 8.52 47.75 -23.90
N GLN A 14 7.53 48.55 -24.25
CA GLN A 14 6.23 48.56 -23.61
C GLN A 14 5.45 47.28 -23.86
N LYS A 15 5.54 46.64 -25.04
CA LYS A 15 4.97 45.32 -25.32
C LYS A 15 5.67 44.20 -24.55
N GLN A 16 6.99 44.30 -24.34
CA GLN A 16 7.73 43.31 -23.55
C GLN A 16 7.42 43.38 -22.06
N SER A 17 7.26 44.60 -21.52
CA SER A 17 6.88 44.77 -20.10
C SER A 17 5.44 44.32 -19.83
N THR A 18 4.53 44.49 -20.77
CA THR A 18 3.13 44.03 -20.66
C THR A 18 3.04 42.51 -20.78
N GLN A 19 3.87 41.86 -21.62
CA GLN A 19 3.93 40.40 -21.69
C GLN A 19 4.56 39.75 -20.44
N GLN A 20 5.48 40.43 -19.78
CA GLN A 20 6.08 39.94 -18.52
C GLN A 20 5.11 40.03 -17.33
N SER A 21 4.19 41.03 -17.34
CA SER A 21 3.17 41.16 -16.30
C SER A 21 2.03 40.13 -16.42
N ASN A 22 1.84 39.53 -17.58
CA ASN A 22 0.76 38.57 -17.83
C ASN A 22 1.24 37.11 -17.83
N LYS A 23 2.45 36.82 -17.31
CA LYS A 23 2.84 35.46 -16.98
C LYS A 23 1.90 34.97 -15.88
N PRO A 24 1.13 33.87 -16.11
CA PRO A 24 0.30 33.30 -15.05
C PRO A 24 1.22 33.04 -13.86
N LYS A 25 0.87 33.63 -12.71
CA LYS A 25 1.56 33.37 -11.43
C LYS A 25 1.63 31.85 -11.31
N GLN A 26 2.82 31.29 -11.46
CA GLN A 26 3.03 29.89 -11.14
C GLN A 26 2.45 29.67 -9.73
N PRO A 27 1.59 28.65 -9.56
CA PRO A 27 1.06 28.37 -8.24
C PRO A 27 2.26 28.24 -7.30
N GLN A 28 2.29 29.11 -6.29
CA GLN A 28 3.31 29.05 -5.24
C GLN A 28 3.36 27.60 -4.77
N HIS A 29 4.48 26.95 -4.94
CA HIS A 29 4.77 25.65 -4.36
C HIS A 29 4.53 25.76 -2.85
N LYS A 30 3.30 25.47 -2.40
CA LYS A 30 3.11 24.95 -1.06
C LYS A 30 4.13 23.83 -0.95
N HIS A 31 5.03 23.92 0.00
CA HIS A 31 5.92 22.83 0.39
C HIS A 31 5.04 21.57 0.53
N ASP A 32 4.93 20.80 -0.53
CA ASP A 32 4.30 19.48 -0.50
C ASP A 32 5.18 18.64 0.41
N ARG A 33 4.78 18.56 1.68
CA ARG A 33 5.45 17.66 2.62
C ARG A 33 5.36 16.29 2.01
N LEU A 34 6.51 15.72 1.65
CA LEU A 34 6.64 14.37 1.07
C LEU A 34 5.92 13.35 1.95
N ILE A 35 5.91 13.57 3.25
CA ILE A 35 5.30 12.67 4.24
C ILE A 35 4.09 13.37 4.85
N THR A 36 2.90 12.95 4.47
CA THR A 36 1.66 13.30 5.16
C THR A 36 1.47 12.39 6.38
N ARG A 37 0.66 12.82 7.35
CA ARG A 37 0.32 12.01 8.53
C ARG A 37 -0.23 10.62 8.13
N ASP A 38 -1.13 10.58 7.17
CA ASP A 38 -1.76 9.34 6.71
C ASP A 38 -0.74 8.39 6.07
N MET A 39 0.21 8.94 5.32
CA MET A 39 1.32 8.19 4.73
C MET A 39 2.25 7.60 5.79
N ALA A 40 2.60 8.37 6.82
CA ALA A 40 3.40 7.89 7.94
C ALA A 40 2.69 6.75 8.72
N LEU A 41 1.37 6.86 8.90
CA LEU A 41 0.56 5.82 9.54
C LEU A 41 0.51 4.53 8.71
N VAL A 42 0.38 4.63 7.38
CA VAL A 42 0.41 3.45 6.49
C VAL A 42 1.81 2.81 6.48
N MET A 43 2.88 3.61 6.51
CA MET A 43 4.24 3.09 6.64
C MET A 43 4.46 2.36 7.98
N LEU A 44 4.00 2.94 9.08
CA LEU A 44 4.04 2.30 10.40
C LEU A 44 3.24 1.00 10.41
N ALA A 45 2.03 1.01 9.87
CA ALA A 45 1.20 -0.19 9.73
C ALA A 45 1.90 -1.28 8.93
N THR A 46 2.56 -0.90 7.83
CA THR A 46 3.33 -1.83 6.98
C THR A 46 4.53 -2.41 7.73
N PHE A 47 5.27 -1.56 8.44
CA PHE A 47 6.41 -2.02 9.24
C PHE A 47 5.98 -3.01 10.32
N CYS A 48 4.93 -2.69 11.09
CA CYS A 48 4.39 -3.59 12.12
C CYS A 48 3.86 -4.90 11.53
N PHE A 49 3.16 -4.81 10.38
CA PHE A 49 2.65 -5.97 9.65
C PHE A 49 3.77 -6.91 9.22
N MET A 50 4.78 -6.39 8.54
CA MET A 50 5.91 -7.18 8.06
C MET A 50 6.76 -7.70 9.23
N SER A 51 6.98 -6.91 10.28
CA SER A 51 7.70 -7.33 11.47
C SER A 51 6.99 -8.47 12.20
N SER A 52 5.66 -8.39 12.36
CA SER A 52 4.84 -9.46 12.94
C SER A 52 4.98 -10.76 12.16
N ASN A 53 4.92 -10.68 10.81
CA ASN A 53 5.07 -11.84 9.94
C ASN A 53 6.48 -12.43 9.97
N MET A 54 7.51 -11.59 9.86
CA MET A 54 8.91 -12.00 9.84
C MET A 54 9.40 -12.52 11.22
N LEU A 55 8.79 -12.08 12.29
CA LEU A 55 9.03 -12.62 13.63
C LEU A 55 8.54 -14.07 13.76
N ALA A 56 7.35 -14.37 13.23
CA ALA A 56 6.74 -15.70 13.34
C ALA A 56 7.36 -16.73 12.38
N ASN A 57 7.76 -16.30 11.17
CA ASN A 57 8.19 -17.21 10.09
C ASN A 57 9.35 -18.17 10.47
N PRO A 58 10.48 -17.72 11.04
CA PRO A 58 11.62 -18.59 11.31
C PRO A 58 11.35 -19.57 12.45
N ILE A 59 10.45 -19.25 13.38
CA ILE A 59 10.21 -20.03 14.58
C ILE A 59 9.15 -21.12 14.41
N VAL A 60 8.28 -20.99 13.39
CA VAL A 60 7.17 -21.94 13.17
C VAL A 60 7.66 -23.35 12.84
N ALA A 61 8.73 -23.49 12.05
CA ALA A 61 9.29 -24.79 11.72
C ALA A 61 9.86 -25.49 12.97
N GLY A 62 10.62 -24.76 13.79
CA GLY A 62 11.13 -25.27 15.08
C GLY A 62 10.02 -25.58 16.09
N TYR A 63 8.91 -24.81 16.06
CA TYR A 63 7.75 -25.13 16.88
C TYR A 63 7.07 -26.41 16.42
N ALA A 64 6.93 -26.62 15.11
CA ALA A 64 6.41 -27.89 14.57
C ALA A 64 7.29 -29.08 14.97
N GLU A 65 8.62 -28.94 14.95
CA GLU A 65 9.56 -29.94 15.41
C GLU A 65 9.34 -30.29 16.89
N SER A 66 9.18 -29.27 17.74
CA SER A 66 8.92 -29.48 19.18
C SER A 66 7.58 -30.17 19.47
N LEU A 67 6.65 -30.19 18.52
CA LEU A 67 5.38 -30.91 18.55
C LEU A 67 5.47 -32.31 17.89
N GLY A 68 6.68 -32.78 17.56
CA GLY A 68 6.91 -34.10 16.98
C GLY A 68 6.67 -34.20 15.46
N ALA A 69 6.72 -33.08 14.74
CA ALA A 69 6.59 -33.11 13.29
C ALA A 69 7.84 -33.72 12.63
N SER A 70 7.61 -34.56 11.61
CA SER A 70 8.68 -35.04 10.73
C SER A 70 9.24 -33.89 9.88
N GLY A 71 10.48 -34.02 9.35
CA GLY A 71 11.08 -32.99 8.50
C GLY A 71 10.22 -32.59 7.28
N MET A 72 9.52 -33.56 6.67
CA MET A 72 8.58 -33.28 5.59
C MET A 72 7.42 -32.41 6.08
N LEU A 73 6.86 -32.72 7.23
CA LEU A 73 5.73 -31.98 7.81
C LEU A 73 6.14 -30.56 8.24
N MET A 74 7.37 -30.37 8.73
CA MET A 74 7.94 -29.06 9.02
C MET A 74 8.00 -28.19 7.76
N GLY A 75 8.42 -28.77 6.61
CA GLY A 75 8.44 -28.09 5.33
C GLY A 75 7.04 -27.68 4.87
N VAL A 76 6.04 -28.55 5.04
CA VAL A 76 4.64 -28.25 4.73
C VAL A 76 4.12 -27.10 5.61
N VAL A 77 4.38 -27.15 6.91
CA VAL A 77 4.00 -26.09 7.87
C VAL A 77 4.64 -24.75 7.47
N ALA A 78 5.93 -24.74 7.14
CA ALA A 78 6.63 -23.52 6.77
C ALA A 78 6.13 -22.94 5.45
N GLY A 79 5.87 -23.78 4.44
CA GLY A 79 5.48 -23.38 3.10
C GLY A 79 4.00 -23.08 2.90
N SER A 80 3.12 -23.64 3.73
CA SER A 80 1.65 -23.54 3.57
C SER A 80 1.14 -22.10 3.52
N MET A 81 1.68 -21.20 4.33
CA MET A 81 1.33 -19.77 4.32
C MET A 81 1.62 -19.13 2.97
N SER A 82 2.82 -19.34 2.43
CA SER A 82 3.23 -18.76 1.14
C SER A 82 2.41 -19.30 -0.01
N PHE A 83 2.13 -20.61 0.01
CA PHE A 83 1.30 -21.27 -0.98
C PHE A 83 -0.12 -20.68 -1.01
N ILE A 84 -0.79 -20.62 0.13
CA ILE A 84 -2.15 -20.04 0.24
C ILE A 84 -2.13 -18.56 -0.14
N SER A 85 -1.15 -17.79 0.32
CA SER A 85 -1.04 -16.38 0.00
C SER A 85 -0.91 -16.14 -1.51
N LEU A 86 -0.18 -16.99 -2.24
CA LEU A 86 -0.02 -16.86 -3.68
C LEU A 86 -1.38 -16.94 -4.41
N PHE A 87 -2.22 -17.90 -4.06
CA PHE A 87 -3.55 -18.07 -4.66
C PHE A 87 -4.55 -17.01 -4.19
N CYS A 88 -4.41 -16.49 -2.97
CA CYS A 88 -5.30 -15.46 -2.44
C CYS A 88 -4.97 -14.05 -2.96
N ARG A 89 -3.76 -13.77 -3.47
CA ARG A 89 -3.37 -12.43 -3.95
C ARG A 89 -4.24 -11.88 -5.07
N PRO A 90 -4.59 -12.62 -6.15
CA PRO A 90 -5.47 -12.09 -7.18
C PRO A 90 -6.89 -11.80 -6.66
N ILE A 91 -7.38 -12.62 -5.72
CA ILE A 91 -8.68 -12.40 -5.06
C ILE A 91 -8.60 -11.15 -4.19
N ALA A 92 -7.56 -10.99 -3.39
CA ALA A 92 -7.30 -9.81 -2.56
C ALA A 92 -7.18 -8.54 -3.41
N GLY A 93 -6.53 -8.61 -4.59
CA GLY A 93 -6.44 -7.50 -5.54
C GLY A 93 -7.81 -7.05 -6.03
N ASN A 94 -8.62 -7.97 -6.56
CA ASN A 94 -9.97 -7.68 -7.03
C ASN A 94 -10.87 -7.13 -5.90
N LEU A 95 -10.76 -7.71 -4.70
CA LEU A 95 -11.51 -7.25 -3.53
C LEU A 95 -11.03 -5.86 -3.06
N SER A 96 -9.73 -5.59 -3.15
CA SER A 96 -9.13 -4.29 -2.87
C SER A 96 -9.67 -3.18 -3.79
N ASP A 97 -9.98 -3.50 -5.05
CA ASP A 97 -10.51 -2.52 -6.00
C ASP A 97 -12.00 -2.21 -5.77
N ARG A 98 -12.72 -3.15 -5.17
CA ARG A 98 -14.18 -3.03 -4.91
C ARG A 98 -14.49 -2.49 -3.52
N THR A 99 -13.59 -2.66 -2.56
CA THR A 99 -13.83 -2.37 -1.14
C THR A 99 -12.88 -1.26 -0.67
N SER A 100 -13.24 -0.61 0.45
CA SER A 100 -12.33 0.34 1.12
C SER A 100 -11.07 -0.38 1.59
N LYS A 101 -9.89 0.19 1.32
CA LYS A 101 -8.60 -0.36 1.73
C LYS A 101 -8.54 -0.55 3.25
N ARG A 102 -9.10 0.43 4.00
CA ARG A 102 -9.19 0.38 5.45
C ARG A 102 -9.96 -0.85 5.96
N THR A 103 -11.12 -1.12 5.38
CA THR A 103 -11.96 -2.27 5.78
C THR A 103 -11.26 -3.59 5.48
N LEU A 104 -10.60 -3.69 4.32
CA LEU A 104 -9.95 -4.93 3.92
C LEU A 104 -8.68 -5.21 4.73
N VAL A 105 -7.89 -4.17 5.08
CA VAL A 105 -6.75 -4.31 6.00
C VAL A 105 -7.23 -4.69 7.39
N ALA A 106 -8.31 -4.07 7.90
CA ALA A 106 -8.89 -4.44 9.19
C ALA A 106 -9.36 -5.90 9.21
N ALA A 107 -10.07 -6.36 8.19
CA ALA A 107 -10.49 -7.76 8.05
C ALA A 107 -9.29 -8.72 7.99
N GLY A 108 -8.25 -8.37 7.21
CA GLY A 108 -6.99 -9.13 7.18
C GLY A 108 -6.30 -9.20 8.53
N THR A 109 -6.33 -8.11 9.31
CA THR A 109 -5.75 -8.08 10.66
C THR A 109 -6.54 -8.96 11.63
N VAL A 110 -7.87 -9.03 11.52
CA VAL A 110 -8.68 -9.97 12.32
C VAL A 110 -8.28 -11.41 12.04
N LEU A 111 -8.02 -11.78 10.77
CA LEU A 111 -7.49 -13.10 10.42
C LEU A 111 -6.11 -13.35 11.03
N TYR A 112 -5.25 -12.31 11.10
CA TYR A 112 -3.97 -12.38 11.79
C TYR A 112 -4.13 -12.67 13.29
N PHE A 113 -5.08 -12.02 13.96
CA PHE A 113 -5.39 -12.29 15.35
C PHE A 113 -5.87 -13.73 15.56
N ALA A 114 -6.79 -14.20 14.71
CA ALA A 114 -7.28 -15.57 14.77
C ALA A 114 -6.15 -16.59 14.58
N ALA A 115 -5.27 -16.37 13.59
CA ALA A 115 -4.10 -17.22 13.37
C ALA A 115 -3.13 -17.18 14.55
N GLY A 116 -2.88 -16.00 15.13
CA GLY A 116 -2.01 -15.84 16.30
C GLY A 116 -2.53 -16.56 17.54
N LEU A 117 -3.85 -16.54 17.78
CA LEU A 117 -4.48 -17.34 18.83
C LEU A 117 -4.35 -18.84 18.55
N LEU A 118 -4.54 -19.27 17.29
CA LEU A 118 -4.32 -20.67 16.93
C LEU A 118 -2.87 -21.10 17.18
N TYR A 119 -1.87 -20.25 16.89
CA TYR A 119 -0.47 -20.56 17.22
C TYR A 119 -0.24 -20.70 18.72
N TYR A 120 -0.89 -19.87 19.53
CA TYR A 120 -0.77 -19.93 20.98
C TYR A 120 -1.34 -21.24 21.58
N PHE A 121 -2.48 -21.69 21.05
CA PHE A 121 -3.17 -22.91 21.48
C PHE A 121 -2.75 -24.17 20.72
N ALA A 122 -1.79 -24.09 19.81
CA ALA A 122 -1.41 -25.21 18.97
C ALA A 122 -0.70 -26.29 19.80
N ASP A 123 -1.32 -27.46 19.86
CA ASP A 123 -0.79 -28.68 20.51
C ASP A 123 -0.45 -29.78 19.49
N SER A 124 -0.68 -29.51 18.19
CA SER A 124 -0.34 -30.46 17.13
C SER A 124 0.17 -29.74 15.86
N PRO A 125 1.01 -30.42 15.03
CA PRO A 125 1.47 -29.86 13.76
C PRO A 125 0.34 -29.53 12.78
N ILE A 126 -0.77 -30.26 12.83
CA ILE A 126 -1.93 -30.01 11.97
C ILE A 126 -2.59 -28.67 12.32
N MET A 127 -2.68 -28.37 13.61
CA MET A 127 -3.21 -27.09 14.08
C MET A 127 -2.34 -25.91 13.63
N LEU A 128 -1.00 -26.11 13.56
CA LEU A 128 -0.09 -25.12 12.98
C LEU A 128 -0.35 -24.88 11.49
N ILE A 129 -0.66 -25.94 10.72
CA ILE A 129 -1.02 -25.80 9.30
C ILE A 129 -2.30 -24.96 9.17
N MET A 130 -3.32 -25.23 9.96
CA MET A 130 -4.56 -24.44 9.97
C MET A 130 -4.30 -22.97 10.28
N ALA A 131 -3.48 -22.71 11.30
CA ALA A 131 -3.07 -21.34 11.65
C ALA A 131 -2.32 -20.67 10.48
N ARG A 132 -1.44 -21.39 9.79
CA ARG A 132 -0.70 -20.90 8.62
C ARG A 132 -1.59 -20.60 7.43
N VAL A 133 -2.62 -21.42 7.19
CA VAL A 133 -3.60 -21.19 6.12
C VAL A 133 -4.36 -19.88 6.39
N ILE A 134 -4.90 -19.69 7.60
CA ILE A 134 -5.61 -18.46 7.98
C ILE A 134 -4.68 -17.25 7.92
N ASN A 135 -3.44 -17.40 8.40
CA ASN A 135 -2.43 -16.36 8.33
C ASN A 135 -2.11 -15.99 6.88
N GLY A 136 -2.01 -16.97 5.96
CA GLY A 136 -1.74 -16.75 4.54
C GLY A 136 -2.82 -15.94 3.83
N VAL A 137 -4.10 -16.17 4.15
CA VAL A 137 -5.23 -15.37 3.64
C VAL A 137 -5.12 -13.94 4.16
N GLY A 138 -4.91 -13.75 5.47
CA GLY A 138 -4.72 -12.44 6.08
C GLY A 138 -3.53 -11.69 5.48
N PHE A 139 -2.41 -12.40 5.24
CA PHE A 139 -1.22 -11.84 4.60
C PHE A 139 -1.48 -11.34 3.19
N ALA A 140 -2.19 -12.12 2.36
CA ALA A 140 -2.54 -11.71 1.01
C ALA A 140 -3.38 -10.43 1.00
N CYS A 141 -4.42 -10.36 1.86
CA CYS A 141 -5.27 -9.19 1.99
C CYS A 141 -4.49 -7.95 2.44
N CYS A 142 -3.72 -8.05 3.52
CA CYS A 142 -2.98 -6.92 4.08
C CYS A 142 -1.87 -6.44 3.15
N SER A 143 -1.06 -7.34 2.58
CA SER A 143 0.09 -6.97 1.73
C SER A 143 -0.34 -6.23 0.46
N VAL A 144 -1.39 -6.73 -0.23
CA VAL A 144 -1.92 -6.08 -1.44
C VAL A 144 -2.56 -4.73 -1.11
N CYS A 145 -3.36 -4.68 -0.03
CA CYS A 145 -4.06 -3.45 0.32
C CYS A 145 -3.14 -2.35 0.82
N LEU A 146 -2.15 -2.66 1.66
CA LEU A 146 -1.20 -1.66 2.17
C LEU A 146 -0.36 -1.06 1.03
N ALA A 147 0.12 -1.89 0.09
CA ALA A 147 0.86 -1.42 -1.08
C ALA A 147 0.00 -0.52 -1.99
N THR A 148 -1.23 -0.94 -2.29
CA THR A 148 -2.17 -0.17 -3.09
C THR A 148 -2.60 1.12 -2.37
N TRP A 149 -2.83 1.06 -1.07
CA TRP A 149 -3.18 2.24 -0.28
C TRP A 149 -2.06 3.26 -0.25
N MET A 150 -0.82 2.80 -0.06
CA MET A 150 0.35 3.66 -0.13
C MET A 150 0.46 4.37 -1.49
N SER A 151 0.29 3.65 -2.60
CA SER A 151 0.33 4.24 -3.94
C SER A 151 -0.76 5.29 -4.19
N LEU A 152 -1.95 5.13 -3.58
CA LEU A 152 -3.05 6.10 -3.68
C LEU A 152 -2.83 7.37 -2.85
N LEU A 153 -2.02 7.30 -1.79
CA LEU A 153 -1.69 8.45 -0.94
C LEU A 153 -0.57 9.31 -1.52
N LEU A 154 0.22 8.75 -2.47
CA LEU A 154 1.37 9.42 -3.05
C LEU A 154 0.98 10.31 -4.23
N PRO A 155 1.46 11.57 -4.28
CA PRO A 155 1.40 12.38 -5.49
C PRO A 155 2.23 11.75 -6.60
N ILE A 156 1.75 11.79 -7.85
CA ILE A 156 2.42 11.19 -9.02
C ILE A 156 3.89 11.64 -9.13
N ARG A 157 4.17 12.92 -8.83
CA ARG A 157 5.52 13.51 -8.87
C ARG A 157 6.51 12.82 -7.91
N HIS A 158 6.04 12.30 -6.78
CA HIS A 158 6.86 11.69 -5.72
C HIS A 158 6.64 10.19 -5.56
N MET A 159 5.97 9.56 -6.53
CA MET A 159 5.63 8.14 -6.51
C MET A 159 6.86 7.24 -6.28
N GLY A 160 7.96 7.49 -7.02
CA GLY A 160 9.18 6.71 -6.91
C GLY A 160 9.82 6.82 -5.52
N ALA A 161 9.97 8.03 -4.99
CA ALA A 161 10.57 8.26 -3.67
C ALA A 161 9.70 7.67 -2.55
N GLY A 162 8.37 7.84 -2.62
CA GLY A 162 7.46 7.33 -1.62
C GLY A 162 7.35 5.80 -1.62
N MET A 163 7.32 5.16 -2.78
CA MET A 163 7.34 3.70 -2.89
C MET A 163 8.71 3.12 -2.50
N GLY A 164 9.81 3.84 -2.76
CA GLY A 164 11.14 3.49 -2.26
C GLY A 164 11.17 3.48 -0.73
N LEU A 165 10.64 4.51 -0.08
CA LEU A 165 10.55 4.57 1.37
C LEU A 165 9.64 3.46 1.96
N TYR A 166 8.53 3.14 1.29
CA TYR A 166 7.69 1.97 1.62
C TYR A 166 8.50 0.67 1.53
N GLY A 167 9.30 0.48 0.48
CA GLY A 167 10.20 -0.66 0.32
C GLY A 167 11.25 -0.74 1.42
N THR A 168 11.81 0.40 1.85
CA THR A 168 12.76 0.47 2.97
C THR A 168 12.13 0.01 4.28
N MET A 169 10.88 0.38 4.58
CA MET A 169 10.15 -0.10 5.77
C MET A 169 9.95 -1.61 5.73
N ASN A 170 9.63 -2.18 4.57
CA ASN A 170 9.55 -3.64 4.39
C ASN A 170 10.92 -4.32 4.62
N ALA A 171 11.98 -3.80 4.02
CA ALA A 171 13.34 -4.35 4.18
C ALA A 171 13.82 -4.28 5.63
N LEU A 172 13.56 -3.18 6.33
CA LEU A 172 13.89 -3.02 7.75
C LEU A 172 13.13 -4.04 8.61
N ALA A 173 11.86 -4.26 8.35
CA ALA A 173 11.07 -5.27 9.04
C ALA A 173 11.59 -6.69 8.80
N MET A 174 12.03 -6.99 7.56
CA MET A 174 12.63 -8.28 7.20
C MET A 174 13.98 -8.51 7.90
N ALA A 175 14.73 -7.47 8.20
CA ALA A 175 16.00 -7.56 8.93
C ALA A 175 15.78 -7.72 10.44
N VAL A 176 14.90 -6.90 11.01
CA VAL A 176 14.67 -6.83 12.47
C VAL A 176 13.77 -7.97 12.97
N GLY A 177 12.73 -8.34 12.19
CA GLY A 177 11.72 -9.33 12.57
C GLY A 177 12.30 -10.69 12.98
N PRO A 178 13.10 -11.37 12.13
CA PRO A 178 13.67 -12.67 12.46
C PRO A 178 14.65 -12.62 13.63
N ALA A 179 15.48 -11.57 13.70
CA ALA A 179 16.45 -11.41 14.80
C ALA A 179 15.73 -11.30 16.17
N PHE A 180 14.65 -10.53 16.20
CA PHE A 180 13.83 -10.39 17.39
C PHE A 180 13.05 -11.68 17.70
N GLY A 181 12.48 -12.35 16.70
CA GLY A 181 11.73 -13.58 16.84
C GLY A 181 12.56 -14.72 17.43
N ILE A 182 13.75 -14.96 16.88
CA ILE A 182 14.65 -16.02 17.34
C ILE A 182 15.15 -15.73 18.78
N ARG A 183 15.43 -14.46 19.08
CA ARG A 183 15.83 -14.07 20.44
C ARG A 183 14.68 -14.24 21.44
N ALA A 184 13.51 -13.73 21.12
CA ALA A 184 12.33 -13.84 21.97
C ALA A 184 12.02 -15.32 22.26
N GLN A 185 12.04 -16.19 21.23
CA GLN A 185 11.78 -17.62 21.39
C GLN A 185 12.74 -18.29 22.38
N LYS A 186 14.02 -17.89 22.41
CA LYS A 186 15.02 -18.44 23.36
C LYS A 186 14.74 -18.07 24.82
N TYR A 187 14.20 -16.87 25.07
CA TYR A 187 13.98 -16.39 26.45
C TYR A 187 12.58 -16.66 26.98
N ILE A 188 11.56 -16.55 26.14
CA ILE A 188 10.15 -16.64 26.55
C ILE A 188 9.39 -17.82 25.92
N GLY A 189 10.07 -18.62 25.07
CA GLY A 189 9.48 -19.80 24.41
C GLY A 189 8.58 -19.46 23.22
N TYR A 190 8.12 -20.50 22.51
CA TYR A 190 7.35 -20.36 21.28
C TYR A 190 6.02 -19.63 21.46
N ARG A 191 5.21 -20.06 22.44
CA ARG A 191 3.84 -19.55 22.64
C ARG A 191 3.82 -18.06 22.94
N LEU A 192 4.69 -17.59 23.83
CA LEU A 192 4.74 -16.16 24.18
C LEU A 192 5.36 -15.32 23.06
N THR A 193 6.24 -15.89 22.24
CA THR A 193 6.76 -15.21 21.07
C THR A 193 5.66 -14.99 20.01
N PHE A 194 4.76 -15.93 19.81
CA PHE A 194 3.58 -15.70 18.95
C PHE A 194 2.64 -14.66 19.53
N LEU A 195 2.50 -14.58 20.85
CA LEU A 195 1.72 -13.52 21.50
C LEU A 195 2.34 -12.13 21.25
N SER A 196 3.68 -12.01 21.21
CA SER A 196 4.35 -10.75 20.87
C SER A 196 4.06 -10.29 19.43
N SER A 197 3.86 -11.23 18.50
CA SER A 197 3.45 -10.89 17.14
C SER A 197 2.03 -10.30 17.08
N LEU A 198 1.13 -10.71 18.00
CA LEU A 198 -0.21 -10.13 18.12
C LEU A 198 -0.16 -8.68 18.60
N VAL A 199 0.79 -8.32 19.45
CA VAL A 199 0.97 -6.91 19.87
C VAL A 199 1.31 -6.04 18.66
N LEU A 200 2.21 -6.49 17.78
CA LEU A 200 2.54 -5.79 16.53
C LEU A 200 1.32 -5.69 15.60
N ALA A 201 0.51 -6.75 15.52
CA ALA A 201 -0.73 -6.75 14.74
C ALA A 201 -1.76 -5.76 15.34
N ALA A 202 -1.83 -5.62 16.67
CA ALA A 202 -2.68 -4.63 17.33
C ALA A 202 -2.24 -3.19 17.00
N ILE A 203 -0.95 -2.91 17.05
CA ILE A 203 -0.40 -1.60 16.66
C ILE A 203 -0.72 -1.30 15.19
N MET A 204 -0.56 -2.29 14.30
CA MET A 204 -0.95 -2.19 12.90
C MET A 204 -2.44 -1.82 12.76
N LEU A 205 -3.32 -2.49 13.49
CA LEU A 205 -4.75 -2.22 13.45
C LEU A 205 -5.06 -0.79 13.90
N ILE A 206 -4.49 -0.36 15.01
CA ILE A 206 -4.66 1.00 15.54
C ILE A 206 -4.16 2.03 14.52
N ALA A 207 -2.96 1.84 13.97
CA ALA A 207 -2.41 2.73 12.95
C ALA A 207 -3.33 2.82 11.72
N THR A 208 -3.86 1.67 11.23
CA THR A 208 -4.80 1.59 10.11
C THR A 208 -6.11 2.33 10.39
N LEU A 209 -6.64 2.19 11.60
CA LEU A 209 -7.89 2.86 12.01
C LEU A 209 -7.71 4.38 12.16
N MET A 210 -6.51 4.85 12.51
CA MET A 210 -6.19 6.27 12.64
C MET A 210 -6.01 7.00 11.30
N VAL A 211 -5.83 6.28 10.19
CA VAL A 211 -5.74 6.89 8.84
C VAL A 211 -7.09 7.53 8.49
N LYS A 212 -7.11 8.83 8.24
CA LYS A 212 -8.33 9.55 7.91
C LYS A 212 -8.82 9.27 6.49
N ASN A 213 -7.88 9.13 5.54
CA ASN A 213 -8.21 8.82 4.16
C ASN A 213 -8.33 7.30 3.97
N GLY A 214 -9.54 6.78 4.08
CA GLY A 214 -9.85 5.34 4.09
C GLY A 214 -9.62 4.58 2.78
N GLY A 215 -8.95 5.17 1.78
CA GLY A 215 -8.65 4.53 0.49
C GLY A 215 -9.94 4.08 -0.21
N GLN A 216 -10.75 5.03 -0.69
CA GLN A 216 -12.01 4.74 -1.40
C GLN A 216 -11.78 3.81 -2.59
N PRO A 217 -12.71 2.89 -2.89
CA PRO A 217 -12.58 1.98 -4.03
C PRO A 217 -12.48 2.77 -5.33
N VAL A 218 -11.51 2.42 -6.17
CA VAL A 218 -11.21 3.09 -7.45
C VAL A 218 -12.45 3.14 -8.35
N ARG A 219 -13.27 2.11 -8.33
CA ARG A 219 -14.48 1.98 -9.15
C ARG A 219 -15.57 3.03 -8.82
N LYS A 220 -15.73 3.44 -7.56
CA LYS A 220 -16.69 4.52 -7.19
C LYS A 220 -16.25 5.89 -7.70
N LYS A 221 -14.93 6.13 -7.80
CA LYS A 221 -14.41 7.41 -8.29
C LYS A 221 -14.64 7.60 -9.79
N GLN A 222 -14.61 6.54 -10.58
CA GLN A 222 -14.94 6.62 -12.01
C GLN A 222 -16.43 6.87 -12.24
N THR A 223 -17.31 6.23 -11.48
CA THR A 223 -18.76 6.46 -11.61
C THR A 223 -19.17 7.89 -11.26
N SER A 224 -18.57 8.50 -10.23
CA SER A 224 -18.87 9.87 -9.83
C SER A 224 -18.35 10.94 -10.84
N ILE A 225 -17.34 10.62 -11.64
CA ILE A 225 -16.86 11.51 -12.71
C ILE A 225 -17.77 11.43 -13.93
N THR A 226 -18.36 10.27 -14.19
CA THR A 226 -19.28 10.05 -15.34
C THR A 226 -20.69 10.55 -15.05
N GLU A 227 -21.11 10.62 -13.77
CA GLU A 227 -22.44 11.11 -13.37
C GLU A 227 -22.55 12.63 -13.19
N ASN A 228 -21.47 13.39 -13.38
CA ASN A 228 -21.52 14.85 -13.30
C ASN A 228 -21.42 15.48 -14.72
N PRO A 229 -22.54 15.62 -15.45
CA PRO A 229 -22.53 16.11 -16.84
C PRO A 229 -22.26 17.61 -16.96
N SER A 230 -22.09 18.34 -15.86
CA SER A 230 -21.96 19.81 -15.85
C SER A 230 -20.52 20.33 -16.06
N THR A 231 -19.58 19.48 -16.44
CA THR A 231 -18.22 19.90 -16.84
C THR A 231 -17.92 19.49 -18.29
N ALA A 232 -18.93 19.46 -19.15
CA ALA A 232 -18.74 19.50 -20.59
C ALA A 232 -18.29 20.94 -20.93
N VAL A 233 -16.99 21.12 -21.06
CA VAL A 233 -16.42 22.32 -21.69
C VAL A 233 -16.87 22.29 -23.13
N ASP A 234 -17.75 23.23 -23.52
CA ASP A 234 -18.04 23.56 -24.89
C ASP A 234 -16.73 23.92 -25.61
N ILE A 235 -16.23 22.99 -26.41
CA ILE A 235 -15.22 23.30 -27.44
C ILE A 235 -15.98 23.39 -28.74
N ASP A 236 -16.51 24.56 -28.98
CA ASP A 236 -17.08 24.92 -30.28
C ASP A 236 -15.96 25.33 -31.23
N GLY A 237 -15.97 24.72 -32.41
CA GLY A 237 -15.54 25.29 -33.66
C GLY A 237 -14.04 25.26 -34.01
N SER A 238 -13.51 24.17 -34.60
CA SER A 238 -12.76 24.26 -35.86
C SER A 238 -12.55 22.88 -36.51
N ALA A 239 -12.93 22.75 -37.74
CA ALA A 239 -12.84 21.55 -38.55
C ALA A 239 -11.38 21.16 -38.87
N GLY A 240 -11.07 19.86 -38.73
CA GLY A 240 -9.77 19.28 -39.16
C GLY A 240 -9.69 17.80 -38.86
N THR A 241 -10.06 16.99 -39.84
CA THR A 241 -9.69 15.58 -40.11
C THR A 241 -9.37 14.66 -38.91
N THR A 242 -10.36 13.93 -38.51
CA THR A 242 -10.27 12.87 -37.48
C THR A 242 -9.74 11.57 -38.08
N LYS A 243 -8.52 11.16 -37.70
CA LYS A 243 -8.10 9.76 -37.83
C LYS A 243 -8.65 8.98 -36.65
N ASN A 244 -9.61 8.09 -36.90
CA ASN A 244 -10.20 7.15 -35.97
C ASN A 244 -9.11 6.19 -35.40
N ILE A 245 -8.70 6.38 -34.17
CA ILE A 245 -7.97 5.38 -33.42
C ILE A 245 -9.00 4.56 -32.66
N VAL A 246 -9.37 3.40 -33.24
CA VAL A 246 -10.19 2.39 -32.57
C VAL A 246 -9.36 1.71 -31.49
N PHE A 247 -9.58 2.06 -30.24
CA PHE A 247 -9.08 1.29 -29.11
C PHE A 247 -9.88 -0.02 -29.01
N ARG A 248 -9.27 -1.10 -29.53
CA ARG A 248 -9.79 -2.46 -29.38
C ARG A 248 -9.65 -2.89 -27.93
N SER A 249 -10.78 -2.97 -27.23
CA SER A 249 -10.87 -3.54 -25.88
C SER A 249 -10.35 -4.99 -25.89
N VAL A 250 -9.24 -5.23 -25.23
CA VAL A 250 -8.78 -6.58 -24.91
C VAL A 250 -9.51 -6.97 -23.63
N ARG A 251 -10.48 -7.89 -23.74
CA ARG A 251 -11.05 -8.64 -22.62
C ARG A 251 -10.09 -9.79 -22.30
N PHE A 252 -9.65 -9.83 -21.07
CA PHE A 252 -9.24 -11.05 -20.39
C PHE A 252 -10.16 -11.30 -19.21
#